data_a3e65f31f57b3b0c961087d4eccceaae
#
_entry.id   a3e65f31f57b3b0c961087d4eccceaae
#
_cell.length_a   1.000
_cell.length_b   1.000
_cell.length_c   1.000
_cell.angle_alpha   90.00
_cell.angle_beta   90.00
_cell.angle_gamma   90.00
#
_symmetry.space_group_name_H-M   'P 1'
#
loop_
_entity.id
_entity.type
_entity.pdbx_description
1 polymer ?
#
loop_
_entity_poly.entity_id
_entity_poly.type
_entity_poly.pdbx_seq_one_letter_code
_entity_poly.pdbx_strand_id
1 'polypeptide(L)'
;ALAGHGLYMQAKAALSQVLLARAFDERLAGNAEARPWPWADFTLAGRIEAPRIQRANIVLAGVTGEALAFGPGLMPNLPVPGQQGTAVIAAHRDSHFAWLKQVIAGDTIRIINPDGRRLDFVVTGTRIAKWNDSGINPHAYGRHLALVTCFPFDARTHGDLRYIVETVLKQDLPATVAGM
;
A
#
# COMPACT_ATOMS: atom_id res chain seq x y z
N ALA A 1 2.26 23.69 20.36
CA ALA A 1 1.63 22.41 20.74
C ALA A 1 1.23 21.54 19.52
N LEU A 2 0.71 22.14 18.44
CA LEU A 2 0.27 21.40 17.23
C LEU A 2 1.42 20.78 16.41
N ALA A 3 2.56 21.47 16.32
CA ALA A 3 3.72 20.96 15.57
C ALA A 3 4.37 19.72 16.24
N GLY A 4 4.38 19.68 17.56
CA GLY A 4 4.91 18.54 18.32
C GLY A 4 4.06 17.28 18.18
N HIS A 5 2.74 17.40 18.08
CA HIS A 5 1.86 16.25 17.88
C HIS A 5 2.05 15.60 16.50
N GLY A 6 2.16 16.40 15.45
CA GLY A 6 2.41 15.90 14.10
C GLY A 6 3.76 15.16 13.98
N LEU A 7 4.82 15.73 14.58
CA LEU A 7 6.15 15.10 14.61
C LEU A 7 6.14 13.78 15.39
N TYR A 8 5.45 13.74 16.52
CA TYR A 8 5.29 12.52 17.33
C TYR A 8 4.59 11.41 16.54
N MET A 9 3.49 11.73 15.84
CA MET A 9 2.75 10.75 15.04
C MET A 9 3.59 10.21 13.88
N GLN A 10 4.37 11.06 13.20
CA GLN A 10 5.27 10.64 12.14
C GLN A 10 6.40 9.75 12.67
N ALA A 11 6.99 10.10 13.81
CA ALA A 11 8.03 9.29 14.44
C ALA A 11 7.48 7.92 14.88
N LYS A 12 6.27 7.88 15.44
CA LYS A 12 5.59 6.64 15.81
C LYS A 12 5.31 5.76 14.59
N ALA A 13 4.82 6.33 13.50
CA ALA A 13 4.58 5.62 12.26
C ALA A 13 5.86 5.03 11.67
N ALA A 14 6.97 5.79 11.67
CA ALA A 14 8.26 5.33 11.18
C ALA A 14 8.83 4.19 12.03
N LEU A 15 8.80 4.34 13.37
CA LEU A 15 9.27 3.30 14.28
C LEU A 15 8.47 2.01 14.13
N SER A 16 7.13 2.15 14.02
CA SER A 16 6.25 1.00 13.84
C SER A 16 6.60 0.23 12.55
N GLN A 17 6.89 0.93 11.47
CA GLN A 17 7.28 0.29 10.21
C GLN A 17 8.62 -0.46 10.31
N VAL A 18 9.58 0.03 11.09
CA VAL A 18 10.84 -0.69 11.35
C VAL A 18 10.56 -2.02 12.09
N LEU A 19 9.74 -1.99 13.14
CA LEU A 19 9.39 -3.18 13.90
C LEU A 19 8.55 -4.17 13.09
N LEU A 20 7.61 -3.65 12.28
CA LEU A 20 6.80 -4.46 11.36
C LEU A 20 7.67 -5.13 10.28
N ALA A 21 8.63 -4.40 9.71
CA ALA A 21 9.55 -4.95 8.72
C ALA A 21 10.40 -6.07 9.30
N ARG A 22 10.93 -5.91 10.51
CA ARG A 22 11.66 -6.96 11.20
C ARG A 22 10.80 -8.21 11.41
N ALA A 23 9.57 -8.05 11.93
CA ALA A 23 8.67 -9.17 12.15
C ALA A 23 8.31 -9.88 10.84
N PHE A 24 8.14 -9.12 9.75
CA PHE A 24 7.87 -9.67 8.43
C PHE A 24 9.06 -10.49 7.92
N ASP A 25 10.29 -9.98 8.04
CA ASP A 25 11.51 -10.70 7.63
C ASP A 25 11.71 -11.98 8.45
N GLU A 26 11.45 -11.95 9.77
CA GLU A 26 11.51 -13.13 10.62
C GLU A 26 10.47 -14.18 10.20
N ARG A 27 9.25 -13.78 9.82
CA ARG A 27 8.23 -14.70 9.29
C ARG A 27 8.64 -15.32 7.96
N LEU A 28 9.22 -14.53 7.05
CA LEU A 28 9.76 -15.06 5.79
C LEU A 28 10.90 -16.05 6.02
N ALA A 29 11.66 -15.88 7.10
CA ALA A 29 12.72 -16.81 7.52
C ALA A 29 12.19 -18.06 8.26
N GLY A 30 10.87 -18.21 8.44
CA GLY A 30 10.22 -19.37 9.02
C GLY A 30 9.74 -19.23 10.46
N ASN A 31 9.92 -18.07 11.09
CA ASN A 31 9.39 -17.78 12.44
C ASN A 31 7.94 -17.27 12.34
N ALA A 32 6.98 -18.19 12.25
CA ALA A 32 5.55 -17.86 12.10
C ALA A 32 4.98 -17.04 13.28
N GLU A 33 5.59 -17.12 14.46
CA GLU A 33 5.15 -16.42 15.67
C GLU A 33 5.78 -15.03 15.83
N ALA A 34 6.64 -14.60 14.89
CA ALA A 34 7.26 -13.29 14.96
C ALA A 34 6.21 -12.17 15.00
N ARG A 35 6.34 -11.28 15.98
CA ARG A 35 5.46 -10.13 16.21
C ARG A 35 6.29 -8.85 16.25
N PRO A 36 5.77 -7.73 15.74
CA PRO A 36 6.48 -6.45 15.80
C PRO A 36 6.70 -5.97 17.24
N TRP A 37 5.75 -6.27 18.13
CA TRP A 37 5.83 -6.11 19.60
C TRP A 37 4.91 -7.12 20.28
N PRO A 38 5.11 -7.41 21.59
CA PRO A 38 4.45 -8.54 22.27
C PRO A 38 2.92 -8.54 22.24
N TRP A 39 2.31 -7.35 22.25
CA TRP A 39 0.84 -7.19 22.23
C TRP A 39 0.28 -6.80 20.87
N ALA A 40 1.10 -6.83 19.81
CA ALA A 40 0.62 -6.53 18.48
C ALA A 40 -0.38 -7.60 17.99
N ASP A 41 -1.56 -7.14 17.59
CA ASP A 41 -2.64 -7.98 17.06
C ASP A 41 -2.95 -7.61 15.60
N PHE A 42 -1.90 -7.53 14.79
CA PHE A 42 -2.01 -7.23 13.36
C PHE A 42 -1.64 -8.43 12.51
N THR A 43 -2.44 -8.66 11.48
CA THR A 43 -2.07 -9.58 10.41
C THR A 43 -1.22 -8.83 9.38
N LEU A 44 -0.01 -9.31 9.15
CA LEU A 44 0.89 -8.77 8.12
C LEU A 44 0.42 -9.29 6.75
N ALA A 45 -0.08 -8.39 5.90
CA ALA A 45 -0.63 -8.75 4.60
C ALA A 45 0.42 -8.77 3.48
N GLY A 46 1.59 -8.17 3.71
CA GLY A 46 2.69 -8.16 2.75
C GLY A 46 3.61 -6.97 2.93
N ARG A 47 4.57 -6.84 2.01
CA ARG A 47 5.41 -5.66 1.84
C ARG A 47 5.14 -5.04 0.49
N ILE A 48 4.91 -3.74 0.45
CA ILE A 48 4.85 -2.95 -0.77
C ILE A 48 6.17 -2.21 -0.97
N GLU A 49 6.70 -2.24 -2.18
CA GLU A 49 7.94 -1.54 -2.55
C GLU A 49 7.72 -0.72 -3.83
N ALA A 50 8.32 0.45 -3.87
CA ALA A 50 8.44 1.30 -5.05
C ALA A 50 9.94 1.52 -5.34
N PRO A 51 10.60 0.63 -6.10
CA PRO A 51 12.07 0.58 -6.21
C PRO A 51 12.68 1.88 -6.77
N ARG A 52 12.08 2.50 -7.80
CA ARG A 52 12.62 3.72 -8.41
C ARG A 52 12.79 4.86 -7.39
N ILE A 53 11.85 4.99 -6.47
CA ILE A 53 11.86 6.06 -5.46
C ILE A 53 12.32 5.56 -4.09
N GLN A 54 12.79 4.30 -3.99
CA GLN A 54 13.33 3.68 -2.78
C GLN A 54 12.38 3.80 -1.57
N ARG A 55 11.12 3.44 -1.78
CA ARG A 55 10.09 3.41 -0.72
C ARG A 55 9.60 1.99 -0.50
N ALA A 56 9.37 1.68 0.76
CA ALA A 56 8.79 0.41 1.18
C ALA A 56 7.95 0.60 2.44
N ASN A 57 6.88 -0.17 2.55
CA ASN A 57 6.04 -0.23 3.74
C ASN A 57 5.56 -1.67 3.96
N ILE A 58 5.35 -2.04 5.21
CA ILE A 58 4.62 -3.26 5.54
C ILE A 58 3.13 -2.96 5.49
N VAL A 59 2.40 -3.79 4.77
CA VAL A 59 0.95 -3.71 4.59
C VAL A 59 0.27 -4.58 5.64
N LEU A 60 -0.72 -4.02 6.31
CA LEU A 60 -1.53 -4.71 7.31
C LEU A 60 -2.86 -5.16 6.69
N ALA A 61 -3.45 -6.23 7.21
CA ALA A 61 -4.81 -6.60 6.84
C ALA A 61 -5.81 -5.63 7.47
N GLY A 62 -6.72 -5.10 6.65
CA GLY A 62 -7.76 -4.16 7.09
C GLY A 62 -7.35 -2.69 7.03
N VAL A 63 -8.37 -1.85 7.10
CA VAL A 63 -8.26 -0.38 6.96
C VAL A 63 -8.90 0.35 8.17
N THR A 64 -8.85 -0.26 9.35
CA THR A 64 -9.29 0.41 10.58
C THR A 64 -8.38 1.59 10.90
N GLY A 65 -8.89 2.59 11.60
CA GLY A 65 -8.08 3.75 11.99
C GLY A 65 -6.83 3.37 12.79
N GLU A 66 -6.91 2.32 13.59
CA GLU A 66 -5.76 1.80 14.34
C GLU A 66 -4.71 1.18 13.39
N ALA A 67 -5.11 0.30 12.48
CA ALA A 67 -4.20 -0.31 11.51
C ALA A 67 -3.52 0.75 10.64
N LEU A 68 -4.28 1.72 10.13
CA LEU A 68 -3.76 2.80 9.28
C LEU A 68 -2.80 3.75 10.00
N ALA A 69 -2.84 3.80 11.34
CA ALA A 69 -1.84 4.53 12.12
C ALA A 69 -0.45 3.90 12.06
N PHE A 70 -0.37 2.59 11.81
CA PHE A 70 0.88 1.83 11.79
C PHE A 70 1.39 1.51 10.38
N GLY A 71 0.51 1.42 9.39
CA GLY A 71 0.89 1.08 8.03
C GLY A 71 -0.22 1.22 7.01
N PRO A 72 0.11 1.04 5.72
CA PRO A 72 -0.91 0.83 4.70
C PRO A 72 -1.78 -0.38 5.02
N GLY A 73 -3.07 -0.31 4.71
CA GLY A 73 -4.02 -1.38 4.94
C GLY A 73 -4.52 -2.00 3.64
N LEU A 74 -4.54 -3.32 3.59
CA LEU A 74 -5.21 -4.07 2.52
C LEU A 74 -6.72 -4.06 2.78
N MET A 75 -7.49 -3.60 1.80
CA MET A 75 -8.94 -3.49 1.89
C MET A 75 -9.58 -4.87 2.03
N PRO A 76 -10.39 -5.11 3.07
CA PRO A 76 -11.05 -6.39 3.25
C PRO A 76 -12.16 -6.63 2.21
N ASN A 77 -12.53 -7.89 2.02
CA ASN A 77 -13.61 -8.31 1.10
C ASN A 77 -13.37 -7.96 -0.37
N LEU A 78 -12.15 -7.65 -0.73
CA LEU A 78 -11.69 -7.46 -2.12
C LEU A 78 -10.63 -8.52 -2.45
N PRO A 79 -10.30 -8.72 -3.74
CA PRO A 79 -9.19 -9.58 -4.12
C PRO A 79 -7.90 -9.21 -3.39
N VAL A 80 -7.08 -10.19 -3.05
CA VAL A 80 -5.72 -9.94 -2.56
C VAL A 80 -4.77 -9.78 -3.76
N PRO A 81 -3.61 -9.12 -3.59
CA PRO A 81 -2.65 -8.96 -4.68
C PRO A 81 -2.28 -10.29 -5.34
N GLY A 82 -2.41 -10.36 -6.66
CA GLY A 82 -2.15 -11.55 -7.46
C GLY A 82 -3.39 -12.40 -7.79
N GLN A 83 -4.54 -12.09 -7.20
CA GLN A 83 -5.82 -12.67 -7.61
C GLN A 83 -6.47 -11.88 -8.75
N GLN A 84 -7.36 -12.54 -9.48
CA GLN A 84 -8.23 -11.93 -10.49
C GLN A 84 -9.04 -10.79 -9.88
N GLY A 85 -9.10 -9.64 -10.56
CA GLY A 85 -9.76 -8.45 -10.10
C GLY A 85 -8.80 -7.39 -9.58
N THR A 86 -9.30 -6.44 -8.79
CA THR A 86 -8.49 -5.33 -8.25
C THR A 86 -8.35 -5.43 -6.74
N ALA A 87 -7.13 -5.67 -6.29
CA ALA A 87 -6.75 -5.49 -4.89
C ALA A 87 -6.62 -3.99 -4.58
N VAL A 88 -6.95 -3.57 -3.38
CA VAL A 88 -6.84 -2.17 -2.94
C VAL A 88 -6.04 -2.06 -1.66
N ILE A 89 -5.01 -1.22 -1.68
CA ILE A 89 -4.24 -0.85 -0.49
C ILE A 89 -4.42 0.65 -0.27
N ALA A 90 -4.82 1.01 0.95
CA ALA A 90 -5.03 2.40 1.34
C ALA A 90 -4.12 2.81 2.48
N ALA A 91 -3.72 4.08 2.51
CA ALA A 91 -2.96 4.66 3.61
C ALA A 91 -3.14 6.17 3.68
N HIS A 92 -2.68 6.77 4.78
CA HIS A 92 -2.70 8.22 4.95
C HIS A 92 -1.74 8.93 4.00
N ARG A 93 -2.18 10.08 3.47
CA ARG A 93 -1.45 10.93 2.50
C ARG A 93 -0.22 11.64 3.08
N ASP A 94 -0.19 11.82 4.40
CA ASP A 94 0.84 12.57 5.13
C ASP A 94 1.87 11.67 5.82
N SER A 95 1.73 10.35 5.70
CA SER A 95 2.62 9.36 6.29
C SER A 95 2.99 8.27 5.29
N HIS A 96 2.33 7.10 5.40
CA HIS A 96 2.73 5.89 4.68
C HIS A 96 2.58 5.98 3.16
N PHE A 97 1.64 6.78 2.64
CA PHE A 97 1.44 7.01 1.20
C PHE A 97 1.74 8.44 0.75
N ALA A 98 2.50 9.21 1.54
CA ALA A 98 3.01 10.52 1.10
C ALA A 98 3.85 10.43 -0.19
N TRP A 99 4.48 9.29 -0.45
CA TRP A 99 5.30 9.05 -1.62
C TRP A 99 4.51 8.76 -2.91
N LEU A 100 3.19 8.49 -2.83
CA LEU A 100 2.40 8.24 -4.05
C LEU A 100 2.44 9.40 -5.04
N LYS A 101 2.61 10.64 -4.56
CA LYS A 101 2.77 11.82 -5.44
C LYS A 101 4.01 11.77 -6.36
N GLN A 102 4.97 10.90 -6.08
CA GLN A 102 6.20 10.73 -6.86
C GLN A 102 6.09 9.59 -7.88
N VAL A 103 5.01 8.80 -7.82
CA VAL A 103 4.78 7.66 -8.70
C VAL A 103 4.32 8.14 -10.06
N ILE A 104 4.88 7.57 -11.11
CA ILE A 104 4.57 7.86 -12.51
C ILE A 104 4.20 6.60 -13.27
N ALA A 105 3.50 6.74 -14.40
CA ALA A 105 3.20 5.63 -15.30
C ALA A 105 4.50 4.94 -15.74
N GLY A 106 4.50 3.61 -15.77
CA GLY A 106 5.66 2.79 -16.07
C GLY A 106 6.49 2.36 -14.84
N ASP A 107 6.26 2.96 -13.68
CA ASP A 107 6.90 2.52 -12.43
C ASP A 107 6.50 1.09 -12.09
N THR A 108 7.42 0.39 -11.43
CA THR A 108 7.12 -0.90 -10.81
C THR A 108 6.71 -0.68 -9.36
N ILE A 109 5.58 -1.27 -8.99
CA ILE A 109 5.17 -1.49 -7.61
C ILE A 109 5.29 -2.99 -7.33
N ARG A 110 6.13 -3.35 -6.37
CA ARG A 110 6.36 -4.75 -5.98
C ARG A 110 5.59 -5.07 -4.72
N ILE A 111 4.88 -6.18 -4.73
CA ILE A 111 4.29 -6.78 -3.55
C ILE A 111 5.05 -8.06 -3.22
N ILE A 112 5.48 -8.18 -1.97
CA ILE A 112 6.00 -9.43 -1.41
C ILE A 112 4.92 -9.97 -0.49
N ASN A 113 4.32 -11.10 -0.87
CA ASN A 113 3.29 -11.75 -0.09
C ASN A 113 3.89 -12.39 1.19
N PRO A 114 3.06 -12.70 2.21
CA PRO A 114 3.52 -13.38 3.43
C PRO A 114 4.17 -14.75 3.18
N ASP A 115 3.87 -15.39 2.06
CA ASP A 115 4.47 -16.66 1.60
C ASP A 115 5.80 -16.48 0.85
N GLY A 116 6.29 -15.24 0.72
CA GLY A 116 7.54 -14.89 0.04
C GLY A 116 7.41 -14.70 -1.48
N ARG A 117 6.25 -14.94 -2.09
CA ARG A 117 6.05 -14.68 -3.53
C ARG A 117 6.13 -13.20 -3.84
N ARG A 118 6.86 -12.87 -4.89
CA ARG A 118 7.02 -11.52 -5.42
C ARG A 118 6.11 -11.31 -6.62
N LEU A 119 5.37 -10.21 -6.59
CA LEU A 119 4.48 -9.79 -7.66
C LEU A 119 4.86 -8.38 -8.09
N ASP A 120 5.25 -8.22 -9.34
CA ASP A 120 5.56 -6.92 -9.92
C ASP A 120 4.35 -6.40 -10.69
N PHE A 121 3.85 -5.25 -10.26
CA PHE A 121 2.79 -4.50 -10.92
C PHE A 121 3.39 -3.29 -11.63
N VAL A 122 2.88 -2.98 -12.80
CA VAL A 122 3.28 -1.80 -13.58
C VAL A 122 2.22 -0.72 -13.43
N VAL A 123 2.64 0.48 -13.07
CA VAL A 123 1.75 1.65 -12.98
C VAL A 123 1.27 2.04 -14.36
N THR A 124 -0.05 2.04 -14.56
CA THR A 124 -0.69 2.43 -15.82
C THR A 124 -1.09 3.90 -15.83
N GLY A 125 -1.32 4.48 -14.66
CA GLY A 125 -1.67 5.89 -14.53
C GLY A 125 -2.07 6.25 -13.10
N THR A 126 -2.39 7.52 -12.95
CA THR A 126 -2.89 8.08 -11.68
C THR A 126 -4.12 8.95 -11.98
N ARG A 127 -5.04 9.00 -11.04
CA ARG A 127 -6.24 9.83 -11.17
C ARG A 127 -6.77 10.28 -9.82
N ILE A 128 -7.64 11.29 -9.87
CA ILE A 128 -8.37 11.80 -8.71
C ILE A 128 -9.84 11.42 -8.86
N ALA A 129 -10.45 10.91 -7.81
CA ALA A 129 -11.86 10.54 -7.77
C ALA A 129 -12.48 10.88 -6.42
N LYS A 130 -13.81 10.93 -6.37
CA LYS A 130 -14.53 11.04 -5.10
C LYS A 130 -14.46 9.71 -4.35
N TRP A 131 -14.45 9.77 -3.02
CA TRP A 131 -14.35 8.58 -2.17
C TRP A 131 -15.51 7.58 -2.37
N ASN A 132 -16.69 8.08 -2.68
CA ASN A 132 -17.91 7.30 -2.92
C ASN A 132 -18.17 6.96 -4.40
N ASP A 133 -17.29 7.43 -5.28
CA ASP A 133 -17.33 7.15 -6.73
C ASP A 133 -15.91 7.00 -7.25
N SER A 134 -15.21 6.03 -6.69
CA SER A 134 -13.80 5.80 -6.99
C SER A 134 -13.56 5.23 -8.39
N GLY A 135 -14.57 4.59 -8.99
CA GLY A 135 -14.45 3.91 -10.28
C GLY A 135 -13.55 2.65 -10.23
N ILE A 136 -13.08 2.24 -9.05
CA ILE A 136 -12.33 0.99 -8.91
C ILE A 136 -13.30 -0.18 -9.08
N ASN A 137 -12.99 -1.06 -10.06
CA ASN A 137 -13.79 -2.27 -10.29
C ASN A 137 -13.09 -3.48 -9.64
N PRO A 138 -13.63 -4.01 -8.52
CA PRO A 138 -13.03 -5.18 -7.85
C PRO A 138 -13.10 -6.46 -8.70
N HIS A 139 -13.98 -6.50 -9.69
CA HIS A 139 -14.18 -7.65 -10.60
C HIS A 139 -13.57 -7.41 -11.98
N ALA A 140 -12.61 -6.50 -12.11
CA ALA A 140 -11.94 -6.23 -13.39
C ALA A 140 -11.30 -7.51 -13.94
N TYR A 141 -11.30 -7.64 -15.26
CA TYR A 141 -10.57 -8.72 -15.92
C TYR A 141 -9.05 -8.48 -15.76
N GLY A 142 -8.29 -9.54 -15.47
CA GLY A 142 -6.86 -9.43 -15.15
C GLY A 142 -6.59 -9.21 -13.66
N ARG A 143 -5.34 -9.03 -13.32
CA ARG A 143 -4.86 -8.87 -11.95
C ARG A 143 -4.34 -7.46 -11.76
N HIS A 144 -5.07 -6.68 -10.98
CA HIS A 144 -4.82 -5.26 -10.75
C HIS A 144 -4.54 -4.96 -9.28
N LEU A 145 -3.83 -3.86 -9.05
CA LEU A 145 -3.64 -3.29 -7.72
C LEU A 145 -3.88 -1.78 -7.81
N ALA A 146 -4.75 -1.26 -6.95
CA ALA A 146 -4.97 0.17 -6.78
C ALA A 146 -4.39 0.62 -5.43
N LEU A 147 -3.60 1.69 -5.45
CA LEU A 147 -3.10 2.35 -4.24
C LEU A 147 -3.88 3.64 -4.04
N VAL A 148 -4.46 3.80 -2.86
CA VAL A 148 -5.41 4.88 -2.59
C VAL A 148 -4.98 5.69 -1.38
N THR A 149 -5.00 7.01 -1.52
CA THR A 149 -4.83 7.94 -0.40
C THR A 149 -5.74 9.14 -0.53
N CYS A 150 -5.84 9.95 0.52
CA CYS A 150 -6.60 11.20 0.47
C CYS A 150 -5.90 12.24 -0.41
N PHE A 151 -6.70 13.13 -1.03
CA PHE A 151 -6.22 14.23 -1.86
C PHE A 151 -6.93 15.54 -1.45
N PRO A 152 -6.29 16.71 -1.54
CA PRO A 152 -4.88 16.98 -1.91
C PRO A 152 -3.87 16.52 -0.86
N PHE A 153 -2.60 16.29 -1.25
CA PHE A 153 -1.55 15.81 -0.35
C PHE A 153 -1.19 16.81 0.76
N ASP A 154 -1.33 18.10 0.51
CA ASP A 154 -1.00 19.22 1.42
C ASP A 154 -2.20 19.68 2.27
N ALA A 155 -3.39 19.13 2.06
CA ALA A 155 -4.56 19.52 2.81
C ALA A 155 -4.47 19.11 4.28
N ARG A 156 -4.88 20.02 5.18
CA ARG A 156 -4.90 19.78 6.63
C ARG A 156 -6.20 19.17 7.14
N THR A 157 -7.24 19.17 6.32
CA THR A 157 -8.57 18.66 6.66
C THR A 157 -8.91 17.43 5.82
N HIS A 158 -9.83 16.61 6.31
CA HIS A 158 -10.39 15.53 5.52
C HIS A 158 -11.21 16.08 4.37
N GLY A 159 -11.06 15.49 3.19
CA GLY A 159 -11.79 15.86 1.99
C GLY A 159 -12.38 14.64 1.28
N ASP A 160 -13.25 14.90 0.32
CA ASP A 160 -13.97 13.88 -0.43
C ASP A 160 -13.14 13.25 -1.56
N LEU A 161 -11.98 13.81 -1.87
CA LEU A 161 -11.17 13.35 -2.97
C LEU A 161 -10.14 12.29 -2.54
N ARG A 162 -9.88 11.39 -3.46
CA ARG A 162 -8.85 10.34 -3.34
C ARG A 162 -7.90 10.42 -4.51
N TYR A 163 -6.62 10.24 -4.24
CA TYR A 163 -5.60 10.02 -5.23
C TYR A 163 -5.42 8.52 -5.42
N ILE A 164 -5.55 8.04 -6.65
CA ILE A 164 -5.54 6.62 -6.99
C ILE A 164 -4.40 6.38 -7.97
N VAL A 165 -3.50 5.47 -7.61
CA VAL A 165 -2.49 4.90 -8.51
C VAL A 165 -3.02 3.58 -9.01
N GLU A 166 -3.17 3.43 -10.33
CA GLU A 166 -3.66 2.24 -10.98
C GLU A 166 -2.50 1.42 -11.53
N THR A 167 -2.55 0.12 -11.31
CA THR A 167 -1.50 -0.80 -11.75
C THR A 167 -2.10 -2.10 -12.31
N VAL A 168 -1.32 -2.79 -13.12
CA VAL A 168 -1.64 -4.12 -13.64
C VAL A 168 -0.46 -5.04 -13.39
N LEU A 169 -0.72 -6.32 -13.09
CA LEU A 169 0.35 -7.30 -12.93
C LEU A 169 1.16 -7.41 -14.21
N LYS A 170 2.49 -7.37 -14.10
CA LYS A 170 3.40 -7.31 -15.25
C LYS A 170 3.16 -8.44 -16.26
N GLN A 171 2.84 -9.64 -15.80
CA GLN A 171 2.55 -10.79 -16.63
C GLN A 171 1.22 -10.67 -17.42
N ASP A 172 0.32 -9.79 -17.02
CA ASP A 172 -0.96 -9.55 -17.68
C ASP A 172 -0.88 -8.44 -18.74
N LEU A 173 0.29 -7.78 -18.85
CA LEU A 173 0.53 -6.79 -19.91
C LEU A 173 0.69 -7.48 -21.27
N PRO A 174 0.18 -6.88 -22.36
CA PRO A 174 0.48 -7.33 -23.71
C PRO A 174 2.01 -7.34 -23.95
N ALA A 175 2.51 -8.32 -24.67
CA ALA A 175 3.94 -8.51 -24.93
C ALA A 175 4.65 -7.28 -25.54
N THR A 176 3.90 -6.39 -26.19
CA THR A 176 4.41 -5.15 -26.83
C THR A 176 4.82 -4.06 -25.82
N VAL A 177 4.35 -4.12 -24.58
CA VAL A 177 4.63 -3.10 -23.54
C VAL A 177 5.71 -3.56 -22.56
N ALA A 178 6.01 -4.86 -22.54
CA ALA A 178 7.02 -5.45 -21.65
C ALA A 178 8.49 -5.19 -22.07
N GLY A 179 8.69 -4.59 -23.22
CA GLY A 179 10.04 -4.36 -23.82
C GLY A 179 10.47 -2.88 -23.90
N MET A 180 9.78 -1.96 -23.21
CA MET A 180 10.19 -0.55 -23.14
C MET A 180 10.78 -0.22 -21.78
#